data_0dd31b9ba62273c8ba8bb9f998823939
#
_entry.id   0dd31b9ba62273c8ba8bb9f998823939
#
_cell.length_a   1.000
_cell.length_b   1.000
_cell.length_c   1.000
_cell.angle_alpha   90.00
_cell.angle_beta   90.00
_cell.angle_gamma   90.00
#
_symmetry.space_group_name_H-M   'P 1'
#
loop_
_entity.id
_entity.type
_entity.pdbx_description
1 polymer ?
#
loop_
_entity_poly.entity_id
_entity_poly.type
_entity_poly.pdbx_seq_one_letter_code
_entity_poly.pdbx_strand_id
1 'polypeptide(L)'
;INTNLFKPRNKQEARNKCNLPTGQKLILFGSIKITDKRKGIDYFIDSCKLLAERHPELKDKLGVVVYGKYSDQLIPLLPFKVYALNYISNEKELVNIYNAVDLYVTPSLEENLPNTIMEAMACGVPCVGFNVGGIPEMIDHLHNGYVAEYKSAEDFANGIYWTLTEGEYDMLSEEASRKVTACYSEGTIAKKYIEVYNKITGDHA
;
A
#
# COMPACT_ATOMS: atom_id res chain seq x y z
N ILE A 1 0.17 15.08 1.88
CA ILE A 1 1.40 14.28 1.97
C ILE A 1 2.59 15.04 1.39
N ASN A 2 3.78 14.85 1.98
CA ASN A 2 5.02 15.46 1.48
C ASN A 2 5.57 14.69 0.27
N THR A 3 5.19 15.10 -0.93
CA THR A 3 5.62 14.47 -2.19
C THR A 3 7.09 14.76 -2.56
N ASN A 4 7.78 15.65 -1.85
CA ASN A 4 9.24 15.80 -1.99
C ASN A 4 9.99 14.66 -1.30
N LEU A 5 9.43 14.14 -0.22
CA LEU A 5 9.98 13.03 0.55
C LEU A 5 9.52 11.68 -0.01
N PHE A 6 8.19 11.46 -0.09
CA PHE A 6 7.56 10.28 -0.65
C PHE A 6 7.42 10.44 -2.16
N LYS A 7 8.30 9.80 -2.91
CA LYS A 7 8.34 9.82 -4.37
C LYS A 7 9.03 8.58 -4.90
N PRO A 8 8.83 8.22 -6.17
CA PRO A 8 9.49 7.09 -6.79
C PRO A 8 11.02 7.21 -6.75
N ARG A 9 11.68 6.09 -6.41
CA ARG A 9 13.15 5.95 -6.36
C ARG A 9 13.55 4.64 -7.02
N ASN A 10 14.87 4.45 -7.18
CA ASN A 10 15.38 3.18 -7.70
C ASN A 10 15.06 2.01 -6.77
N LYS A 11 14.25 1.07 -7.26
CA LYS A 11 13.76 -0.09 -6.50
C LYS A 11 14.90 -1.00 -6.03
N GLN A 12 15.90 -1.21 -6.86
CA GLN A 12 17.05 -2.06 -6.53
C GLN A 12 17.87 -1.47 -5.39
N GLU A 13 18.11 -0.16 -5.41
CA GLU A 13 18.83 0.52 -4.32
C GLU A 13 18.01 0.49 -3.02
N ALA A 14 16.69 0.67 -3.12
CA ALA A 14 15.79 0.59 -1.98
C ALA A 14 15.80 -0.81 -1.34
N ARG A 15 15.74 -1.87 -2.17
CA ARG A 15 15.85 -3.27 -1.70
C ARG A 15 17.17 -3.55 -1.00
N ASN A 16 18.27 -3.08 -1.57
CA ASN A 16 19.59 -3.23 -0.95
C ASN A 16 19.66 -2.55 0.43
N LYS A 17 19.11 -1.32 0.56
CA LYS A 17 19.05 -0.59 1.85
C LYS A 17 18.20 -1.29 2.90
N CYS A 18 17.15 -2.00 2.46
CA CYS A 18 16.25 -2.73 3.36
C CYS A 18 16.64 -4.21 3.57
N ASN A 19 17.74 -4.69 2.98
CA ASN A 19 18.14 -6.09 2.96
C ASN A 19 17.05 -7.03 2.42
N LEU A 20 16.33 -6.59 1.39
CA LEU A 20 15.25 -7.33 0.75
C LEU A 20 15.72 -7.98 -0.57
N PRO A 21 15.14 -9.12 -0.97
CA PRO A 21 15.55 -9.83 -2.18
C PRO A 21 15.19 -9.06 -3.45
N THR A 22 15.97 -9.28 -4.51
CA THR A 22 15.81 -8.61 -5.79
C THR A 22 15.07 -9.42 -6.83
N GLY A 23 15.02 -10.74 -6.64
CA GLY A 23 14.44 -11.70 -7.59
C GLY A 23 12.98 -12.11 -7.31
N GLN A 24 12.32 -11.47 -6.34
CA GLN A 24 10.93 -11.77 -5.98
C GLN A 24 10.04 -10.53 -6.15
N LYS A 25 8.74 -10.74 -6.40
CA LYS A 25 7.73 -9.72 -6.17
C LYS A 25 7.51 -9.59 -4.65
N LEU A 26 7.33 -8.38 -4.16
CA LEU A 26 7.19 -8.10 -2.73
C LEU A 26 5.88 -7.38 -2.45
N ILE A 27 5.05 -7.98 -1.59
CA ILE A 27 3.84 -7.36 -1.03
C ILE A 27 4.22 -6.73 0.31
N LEU A 28 3.78 -5.51 0.55
CA LEU A 28 3.93 -4.83 1.84
C LEU A 28 2.61 -4.80 2.59
N PHE A 29 2.61 -5.33 3.82
CA PHE A 29 1.57 -5.10 4.82
C PHE A 29 2.18 -4.39 6.02
N GLY A 30 1.54 -3.33 6.52
CA GLY A 30 2.10 -2.58 7.63
C GLY A 30 1.06 -1.90 8.50
N SER A 31 1.36 -1.88 9.80
CA SER A 31 0.60 -1.11 10.79
C SER A 31 1.47 -0.83 12.02
N ILE A 32 1.05 0.11 12.89
CA ILE A 32 1.74 0.35 14.16
C ILE A 32 1.81 -0.93 15.00
N LYS A 33 0.72 -1.70 15.01
CA LYS A 33 0.60 -2.97 15.72
C LYS A 33 -0.14 -3.97 14.83
N ILE A 34 0.57 -5.03 14.43
CA ILE A 34 0.04 -6.05 13.50
C ILE A 34 -1.20 -6.76 14.06
N THR A 35 -1.30 -6.92 15.37
CA THR A 35 -2.43 -7.56 16.04
C THR A 35 -3.67 -6.66 16.18
N ASP A 36 -3.68 -5.45 15.62
CA ASP A 36 -4.89 -4.61 15.58
C ASP A 36 -5.89 -5.21 14.58
N LYS A 37 -6.98 -5.76 15.12
CA LYS A 37 -8.02 -6.43 14.31
C LYS A 37 -8.68 -5.51 13.28
N ARG A 38 -8.71 -4.19 13.54
CA ARG A 38 -9.24 -3.22 12.57
C ARG A 38 -8.43 -3.17 11.27
N LYS A 39 -7.16 -3.59 11.33
CA LYS A 39 -6.28 -3.67 10.14
C LYS A 39 -6.50 -4.91 9.29
N GLY A 40 -7.44 -5.79 9.69
CA GLY A 40 -7.91 -6.90 8.86
C GLY A 40 -6.88 -8.00 8.61
N ILE A 41 -5.97 -8.22 9.55
CA ILE A 41 -4.88 -9.19 9.40
C ILE A 41 -5.38 -10.59 9.06
N ASP A 42 -6.51 -11.01 9.63
CA ASP A 42 -7.09 -12.33 9.36
C ASP A 42 -7.46 -12.48 7.89
N TYR A 43 -8.06 -11.44 7.28
CA TYR A 43 -8.38 -11.41 5.85
C TYR A 43 -7.12 -11.45 4.98
N PHE A 44 -6.04 -10.78 5.40
CA PHE A 44 -4.77 -10.85 4.67
C PHE A 44 -4.17 -12.26 4.70
N ILE A 45 -4.19 -12.91 5.86
CA ILE A 45 -3.71 -14.29 6.01
C ILE A 45 -4.52 -15.24 5.11
N ASP A 46 -5.84 -15.13 5.15
CA ASP A 46 -6.71 -15.98 4.34
C ASP A 46 -6.57 -15.71 2.85
N SER A 47 -6.41 -14.44 2.44
CA SER A 47 -6.11 -14.07 1.04
C SER A 47 -4.78 -14.65 0.57
N CYS A 48 -3.75 -14.65 1.41
CA CYS A 48 -2.45 -15.25 1.08
C CYS A 48 -2.55 -16.78 0.92
N LYS A 49 -3.36 -17.47 1.76
CA LYS A 49 -3.60 -18.91 1.63
C LYS A 49 -4.33 -19.23 0.33
N LEU A 50 -5.41 -18.49 0.02
CA LEU A 50 -6.15 -18.64 -1.25
C LEU A 50 -5.25 -18.40 -2.45
N LEU A 51 -4.42 -17.36 -2.39
CA LEU A 51 -3.47 -17.04 -3.45
C LEU A 51 -2.45 -18.18 -3.67
N ALA A 52 -1.90 -18.75 -2.60
CA ALA A 52 -0.94 -19.86 -2.70
C ALA A 52 -1.59 -21.17 -3.18
N GLU A 53 -2.85 -21.40 -2.83
CA GLU A 53 -3.61 -22.57 -3.29
C GLU A 53 -3.95 -22.48 -4.79
N ARG A 54 -4.41 -21.30 -5.24
CA ARG A 54 -4.83 -21.09 -6.64
C ARG A 54 -3.65 -20.88 -7.59
N HIS A 55 -2.55 -20.33 -7.09
CA HIS A 55 -1.37 -19.91 -7.85
C HIS A 55 -0.08 -20.46 -7.22
N PRO A 56 0.12 -21.79 -7.21
CA PRO A 56 1.29 -22.39 -6.57
C PRO A 56 2.62 -21.98 -7.19
N GLU A 57 2.62 -21.50 -8.44
CA GLU A 57 3.78 -20.95 -9.13
C GLU A 57 4.34 -19.65 -8.48
N LEU A 58 3.56 -19.00 -7.63
CA LEU A 58 3.98 -17.81 -6.89
C LEU A 58 4.79 -18.11 -5.64
N LYS A 59 4.80 -19.37 -5.17
CA LYS A 59 5.36 -19.77 -3.87
C LYS A 59 6.78 -19.26 -3.65
N ASP A 60 7.64 -19.38 -4.65
CA ASP A 60 9.04 -18.95 -4.58
C ASP A 60 9.28 -17.56 -5.22
N LYS A 61 8.29 -17.04 -5.92
CA LYS A 61 8.36 -15.77 -6.66
C LYS A 61 7.81 -14.59 -5.87
N LEU A 62 7.06 -14.87 -4.80
CA LEU A 62 6.38 -13.87 -3.97
C LEU A 62 6.94 -13.88 -2.55
N GLY A 63 7.20 -12.70 -2.01
CA GLY A 63 7.55 -12.49 -0.62
C GLY A 63 6.63 -11.46 0.03
N VAL A 64 6.47 -11.54 1.33
CA VAL A 64 5.65 -10.62 2.13
C VAL A 64 6.56 -9.85 3.08
N VAL A 65 6.61 -8.54 2.90
CA VAL A 65 7.29 -7.61 3.80
C VAL A 65 6.26 -7.13 4.82
N VAL A 66 6.58 -7.22 6.09
CA VAL A 66 5.69 -6.80 7.17
C VAL A 66 6.42 -5.85 8.09
N TYR A 67 5.88 -4.64 8.31
CA TYR A 67 6.41 -3.74 9.34
C TYR A 67 5.37 -3.45 10.43
N GLY A 68 5.87 -3.26 11.64
CA GLY A 68 5.07 -2.94 12.83
C GLY A 68 5.44 -3.80 14.03
N LYS A 69 4.91 -3.45 15.20
CA LYS A 69 5.10 -4.25 16.40
C LYS A 69 4.51 -5.65 16.20
N TYR A 70 5.26 -6.67 16.59
CA TYR A 70 4.89 -8.09 16.48
C TYR A 70 4.81 -8.63 15.05
N SER A 71 5.52 -8.02 14.09
CA SER A 71 5.55 -8.45 12.68
C SER A 71 6.04 -9.90 12.49
N ASP A 72 6.91 -10.36 13.39
CA ASP A 72 7.42 -11.74 13.44
C ASP A 72 6.33 -12.80 13.68
N GLN A 73 5.21 -12.43 14.32
CA GLN A 73 4.10 -13.36 14.54
C GLN A 73 3.42 -13.82 13.25
N LEU A 74 3.61 -13.11 12.14
CA LEU A 74 3.07 -13.51 10.84
C LEU A 74 3.91 -14.58 10.12
N ILE A 75 5.17 -14.78 10.51
CA ILE A 75 6.06 -15.74 9.86
C ILE A 75 5.44 -17.15 9.75
N PRO A 76 4.90 -17.75 10.84
CA PRO A 76 4.31 -19.10 10.76
C PRO A 76 2.91 -19.14 10.14
N LEU A 77 2.27 -18.00 9.88
CA LEU A 77 0.88 -17.91 9.46
C LEU A 77 0.72 -17.76 7.94
N LEU A 78 1.76 -17.26 7.27
CA LEU A 78 1.71 -16.95 5.84
C LEU A 78 2.38 -18.07 5.01
N PRO A 79 1.82 -18.43 3.85
CA PRO A 79 2.37 -19.48 2.98
C PRO A 79 3.59 -19.01 2.17
N PHE A 80 3.88 -17.71 2.15
CA PHE A 80 4.99 -17.07 1.44
C PHE A 80 6.11 -16.72 2.40
N LYS A 81 7.33 -16.51 1.86
CA LYS A 81 8.45 -16.05 2.66
C LYS A 81 8.16 -14.65 3.25
N VAL A 82 8.26 -14.55 4.57
CA VAL A 82 8.01 -13.30 5.31
C VAL A 82 9.32 -12.62 5.66
N TYR A 83 9.37 -11.31 5.40
CA TYR A 83 10.43 -10.39 5.79
C TYR A 83 9.86 -9.47 6.88
N ALA A 84 9.99 -9.88 8.13
CA ALA A 84 9.47 -9.15 9.27
C ALA A 84 10.42 -8.00 9.62
N LEU A 85 9.92 -6.78 9.48
CA LEU A 85 10.57 -5.54 9.92
C LEU A 85 9.89 -5.09 11.20
N ASN A 86 10.66 -4.64 12.17
CA ASN A 86 10.12 -4.11 13.40
C ASN A 86 9.33 -2.82 13.16
N TYR A 87 8.82 -2.23 14.25
CA TYR A 87 8.19 -0.92 14.18
C TYR A 87 9.17 0.13 13.65
N ILE A 88 8.71 0.87 12.65
CA ILE A 88 9.48 1.91 11.97
C ILE A 88 8.81 3.25 12.22
N SER A 89 9.55 4.18 12.81
CA SER A 89 9.10 5.55 13.06
C SER A 89 9.78 6.59 12.19
N ASN A 90 10.83 6.19 11.46
CA ASN A 90 11.60 7.09 10.61
C ASN A 90 11.00 7.11 9.20
N GLU A 91 10.50 8.27 8.77
CA GLU A 91 9.91 8.44 7.44
C GLU A 91 10.88 8.10 6.30
N LYS A 92 12.19 8.36 6.46
CA LYS A 92 13.19 8.00 5.42
C LYS A 92 13.34 6.50 5.26
N GLU A 93 13.18 5.74 6.35
CA GLU A 93 13.16 4.27 6.31
C GLU A 93 11.88 3.78 5.64
N LEU A 94 10.72 4.34 5.99
CA LEU A 94 9.44 4.04 5.35
C LEU A 94 9.49 4.29 3.84
N VAL A 95 10.05 5.42 3.41
CA VAL A 95 10.24 5.72 1.98
C VAL A 95 11.08 4.65 1.28
N ASN A 96 12.13 4.14 1.91
CA ASN A 96 12.92 3.06 1.31
C ASN A 96 12.10 1.76 1.23
N ILE A 97 11.29 1.45 2.24
CA ILE A 97 10.44 0.26 2.23
C ILE A 97 9.37 0.35 1.14
N TYR A 98 8.65 1.48 1.03
CA TYR A 98 7.69 1.65 -0.06
C TYR A 98 8.36 1.50 -1.42
N ASN A 99 9.51 2.12 -1.65
CA ASN A 99 10.23 1.98 -2.91
C ASN A 99 10.83 0.58 -3.17
N ALA A 100 10.94 -0.28 -2.16
CA ALA A 100 11.48 -1.63 -2.28
C ALA A 100 10.44 -2.67 -2.70
N VAL A 101 9.14 -2.37 -2.57
CA VAL A 101 8.06 -3.34 -2.78
C VAL A 101 7.34 -3.12 -4.12
N ASP A 102 6.53 -4.10 -4.51
CA ASP A 102 5.77 -4.06 -5.75
C ASP A 102 4.28 -3.77 -5.49
N LEU A 103 3.79 -3.99 -4.29
CA LEU A 103 2.39 -3.82 -3.93
C LEU A 103 2.28 -3.47 -2.45
N TYR A 104 1.43 -2.49 -2.12
CA TYR A 104 0.98 -2.24 -0.76
C TYR A 104 -0.44 -2.76 -0.57
N VAL A 105 -0.69 -3.46 0.55
CA VAL A 105 -2.00 -4.02 0.85
C VAL A 105 -2.54 -3.52 2.18
N THR A 106 -3.83 -3.20 2.21
CA THR A 106 -4.52 -2.75 3.42
C THR A 106 -5.95 -3.32 3.48
N PRO A 107 -6.14 -4.51 4.07
CA PRO A 107 -7.45 -5.13 4.28
C PRO A 107 -8.16 -4.55 5.52
N SER A 108 -7.98 -3.28 5.78
CA SER A 108 -8.56 -2.59 6.93
C SER A 108 -10.08 -2.67 6.92
N LEU A 109 -10.64 -2.88 8.10
CA LEU A 109 -12.10 -2.96 8.31
C LEU A 109 -12.72 -1.60 8.61
N GLU A 110 -11.90 -0.68 9.07
CA GLU A 110 -12.30 0.70 9.38
C GLU A 110 -11.17 1.63 8.98
N GLU A 111 -11.45 2.57 8.10
CA GLU A 111 -10.52 3.63 7.69
C GLU A 111 -11.28 4.91 7.39
N ASN A 112 -10.60 6.04 7.58
CA ASN A 112 -11.05 7.30 7.03
C ASN A 112 -10.28 7.58 5.72
N LEU A 113 -9.11 8.17 5.82
CA LEU A 113 -8.22 8.47 4.69
C LEU A 113 -6.79 8.03 5.07
N PRO A 114 -6.43 6.75 4.84
CA PRO A 114 -5.20 6.17 5.37
C PRO A 114 -3.93 6.78 4.74
N ASN A 115 -3.12 7.44 5.56
CA ASN A 115 -1.84 8.03 5.11
C ASN A 115 -0.92 6.98 4.45
N THR A 116 -0.97 5.73 4.90
CA THR A 116 -0.14 4.66 4.36
C THR A 116 -0.41 4.36 2.88
N ILE A 117 -1.66 4.52 2.42
CA ILE A 117 -1.99 4.45 0.99
C ILE A 117 -1.38 5.64 0.25
N MET A 118 -1.53 6.87 0.79
CA MET A 118 -0.94 8.07 0.17
C MET A 118 0.59 7.94 0.05
N GLU A 119 1.24 7.44 1.10
CA GLU A 119 2.69 7.24 1.16
C GLU A 119 3.16 6.21 0.12
N ALA A 120 2.48 5.06 0.05
CA ALA A 120 2.77 4.01 -0.92
C ALA A 120 2.57 4.50 -2.35
N MET A 121 1.41 5.08 -2.66
CA MET A 121 1.08 5.60 -3.99
C MET A 121 1.98 6.75 -4.39
N ALA A 122 2.36 7.66 -3.46
CA ALA A 122 3.33 8.71 -3.74
C ALA A 122 4.70 8.16 -4.16
N CYS A 123 5.09 6.99 -3.62
CA CYS A 123 6.29 6.26 -4.03
C CYS A 123 6.10 5.44 -5.33
N GLY A 124 4.94 5.54 -6.00
CA GLY A 124 4.63 4.79 -7.21
C GLY A 124 4.31 3.32 -6.94
N VAL A 125 3.80 3.00 -5.75
CA VAL A 125 3.42 1.62 -5.40
C VAL A 125 1.91 1.48 -5.52
N PRO A 126 1.40 0.63 -6.43
CA PRO A 126 -0.02 0.31 -6.51
C PRO A 126 -0.53 -0.27 -5.19
N CYS A 127 -1.80 -0.05 -4.89
CA CYS A 127 -2.40 -0.49 -3.64
C CYS A 127 -3.59 -1.43 -3.85
N VAL A 128 -3.75 -2.41 -2.96
CA VAL A 128 -4.98 -3.21 -2.83
C VAL A 128 -5.61 -2.92 -1.47
N GLY A 129 -6.88 -2.51 -1.47
CA GLY A 129 -7.61 -2.20 -0.25
C GLY A 129 -9.07 -2.62 -0.33
N PHE A 130 -9.73 -2.79 0.81
CA PHE A 130 -11.17 -3.03 0.83
C PHE A 130 -11.95 -1.77 0.47
N ASN A 131 -13.14 -1.97 -0.08
CA ASN A 131 -14.13 -0.92 -0.32
C ASN A 131 -14.73 -0.44 1.03
N VAL A 132 -13.97 0.38 1.76
CA VAL A 132 -14.35 0.92 3.07
C VAL A 132 -13.75 2.32 3.29
N GLY A 133 -14.51 3.20 3.92
CA GLY A 133 -14.10 4.57 4.23
C GLY A 133 -13.64 5.34 2.99
N GLY A 134 -12.51 6.03 3.09
CA GLY A 134 -11.94 6.80 1.98
C GLY A 134 -11.01 5.99 1.05
N ILE A 135 -10.86 4.68 1.24
CA ILE A 135 -10.00 3.86 0.37
C ILE A 135 -10.43 3.96 -1.11
N PRO A 136 -11.74 3.86 -1.46
CA PRO A 136 -12.19 3.98 -2.85
C PRO A 136 -12.02 5.39 -3.47
N GLU A 137 -11.81 6.42 -2.65
CA GLU A 137 -11.49 7.77 -3.16
C GLU A 137 -10.02 7.87 -3.57
N MET A 138 -9.16 7.06 -2.98
CA MET A 138 -7.72 7.07 -3.19
C MET A 138 -7.31 6.12 -4.30
N ILE A 139 -7.88 4.91 -4.29
CA ILE A 139 -7.59 3.87 -5.26
C ILE A 139 -8.64 3.90 -6.36
N ASP A 140 -8.26 4.30 -7.56
CA ASP A 140 -9.07 4.16 -8.77
C ASP A 140 -8.93 2.72 -9.26
N HIS A 141 -9.99 1.91 -9.06
CA HIS A 141 -10.01 0.48 -9.31
C HIS A 141 -9.54 0.14 -10.74
N LEU A 142 -8.57 -0.76 -10.87
CA LEU A 142 -7.92 -1.20 -12.10
C LEU A 142 -7.08 -0.13 -12.84
N HIS A 143 -6.93 1.08 -12.27
CA HIS A 143 -6.12 2.15 -12.86
C HIS A 143 -4.84 2.44 -12.08
N ASN A 144 -4.90 2.47 -10.74
CA ASN A 144 -3.73 2.68 -9.90
C ASN A 144 -3.63 1.68 -8.74
N GLY A 145 -4.48 0.66 -8.77
CA GLY A 145 -4.59 -0.38 -7.77
C GLY A 145 -5.91 -1.14 -7.88
N TYR A 146 -6.29 -1.83 -6.82
CA TYR A 146 -7.49 -2.66 -6.78
C TYR A 146 -8.30 -2.37 -5.52
N VAL A 147 -9.58 -2.09 -5.69
CA VAL A 147 -10.55 -1.97 -4.59
C VAL A 147 -11.31 -3.27 -4.50
N ALA A 148 -11.03 -4.05 -3.47
CA ALA A 148 -11.67 -5.34 -3.23
C ALA A 148 -12.97 -5.18 -2.46
N GLU A 149 -13.89 -6.13 -2.66
CA GLU A 149 -15.14 -6.22 -1.91
C GLU A 149 -14.87 -6.29 -0.40
N TYR A 150 -15.62 -5.51 0.36
CA TYR A 150 -15.47 -5.43 1.81
C TYR A 150 -15.62 -6.79 2.48
N LYS A 151 -14.61 -7.18 3.26
CA LYS A 151 -14.51 -8.46 3.97
C LYS A 151 -14.45 -9.70 3.08
N SER A 152 -14.14 -9.57 1.80
CA SER A 152 -13.90 -10.71 0.91
C SER A 152 -12.40 -11.01 0.82
N ALA A 153 -11.93 -12.05 1.51
CA ALA A 153 -10.55 -12.52 1.37
C ALA A 153 -10.29 -13.07 -0.04
N GLU A 154 -11.32 -13.60 -0.69
CA GLU A 154 -11.24 -14.11 -2.06
C GLU A 154 -10.99 -12.99 -3.06
N ASP A 155 -11.80 -11.92 -3.02
CA ASP A 155 -11.64 -10.80 -3.94
C ASP A 155 -10.37 -10.00 -3.65
N PHE A 156 -9.95 -9.96 -2.39
CA PHE A 156 -8.66 -9.38 -2.00
C PHE A 156 -7.48 -10.18 -2.59
N ALA A 157 -7.56 -11.52 -2.60
CA ALA A 157 -6.57 -12.38 -3.26
C ALA A 157 -6.55 -12.17 -4.77
N ASN A 158 -7.73 -12.03 -5.41
CA ASN A 158 -7.84 -11.70 -6.84
C ASN A 158 -7.18 -10.35 -7.14
N GLY A 159 -7.42 -9.33 -6.30
CA GLY A 159 -6.79 -8.02 -6.45
C GLY A 159 -5.27 -8.05 -6.34
N ILE A 160 -4.73 -8.83 -5.39
CA ILE A 160 -3.29 -9.04 -5.26
C ILE A 160 -2.73 -9.71 -6.55
N TYR A 161 -3.36 -10.78 -6.99
CA TYR A 161 -2.94 -11.51 -8.19
C TYR A 161 -2.96 -10.61 -9.42
N TRP A 162 -4.09 -9.97 -9.67
CA TRP A 162 -4.26 -9.07 -10.82
C TRP A 162 -3.20 -7.97 -10.85
N THR A 163 -2.98 -7.27 -9.73
CA THR A 163 -2.02 -6.15 -9.66
C THR A 163 -0.58 -6.60 -9.93
N LEU A 164 -0.21 -7.81 -9.51
CA LEU A 164 1.16 -8.31 -9.65
C LEU A 164 1.44 -9.00 -11.00
N THR A 165 0.42 -9.48 -11.71
CA THR A 165 0.59 -10.37 -12.87
C THR A 165 -0.12 -9.92 -14.14
N GLU A 166 -1.32 -9.34 -14.03
CA GLU A 166 -2.16 -9.00 -15.18
C GLU A 166 -2.18 -7.49 -15.45
N GLY A 167 -2.06 -6.67 -14.39
CA GLY A 167 -1.99 -5.22 -14.52
C GLY A 167 -0.67 -4.77 -15.16
N GLU A 168 -0.73 -3.75 -16.00
CA GLU A 168 0.46 -3.10 -16.54
C GLU A 168 1.14 -2.29 -15.43
N TYR A 169 2.10 -2.90 -14.75
CA TYR A 169 2.70 -2.38 -13.52
C TYR A 169 3.22 -0.93 -13.65
N ASP A 170 3.89 -0.62 -14.75
CA ASP A 170 4.47 0.72 -14.95
C ASP A 170 3.37 1.78 -15.05
N MET A 171 2.26 1.46 -15.72
CA MET A 171 1.09 2.32 -15.80
C MET A 171 0.43 2.48 -14.43
N LEU A 172 0.21 1.39 -13.69
CA LEU A 172 -0.36 1.44 -12.34
C LEU A 172 0.48 2.29 -11.40
N SER A 173 1.81 2.17 -11.49
CA SER A 173 2.77 2.92 -10.68
C SER A 173 2.75 4.41 -10.98
N GLU A 174 2.73 4.79 -12.26
CA GLU A 174 2.66 6.18 -12.69
C GLU A 174 1.33 6.83 -12.24
N GLU A 175 0.20 6.15 -12.48
CA GLU A 175 -1.13 6.64 -12.11
C GLU A 175 -1.30 6.75 -10.59
N ALA A 176 -0.71 5.84 -9.79
CA ALA A 176 -0.69 5.94 -8.34
C ALA A 176 0.01 7.22 -7.88
N SER A 177 1.21 7.47 -8.38
CA SER A 177 1.99 8.67 -8.02
C SER A 177 1.31 9.96 -8.50
N ARG A 178 0.75 9.94 -9.71
CA ARG A 178 0.02 11.07 -10.31
C ARG A 178 -1.22 11.44 -9.48
N LYS A 179 -2.01 10.45 -9.08
CA LYS A 179 -3.22 10.65 -8.23
C LYS A 179 -2.88 11.37 -6.93
N VAL A 180 -1.86 10.89 -6.22
CA VAL A 180 -1.47 11.49 -4.94
C VAL A 180 -0.94 12.90 -5.13
N THR A 181 -0.10 13.13 -6.11
CA THR A 181 0.45 14.46 -6.41
C THR A 181 -0.65 15.46 -6.73
N ALA A 182 -1.63 15.06 -7.54
CA ALA A 182 -2.74 15.92 -7.96
C ALA A 182 -3.76 16.20 -6.84
N CYS A 183 -4.05 15.19 -6.00
CA CYS A 183 -5.19 15.27 -5.07
C CYS A 183 -4.79 15.50 -3.61
N TYR A 184 -3.61 14.99 -3.17
CA TYR A 184 -3.25 14.86 -1.76
C TYR A 184 -1.90 15.48 -1.39
N SER A 185 -1.18 16.12 -2.33
CA SER A 185 0.06 16.84 -2.00
C SER A 185 -0.20 18.01 -1.04
N GLU A 186 0.79 18.35 -0.20
CA GLU A 186 0.69 19.47 0.73
C GLU A 186 0.25 20.76 0.04
N GLY A 187 0.82 21.04 -1.13
CA GLY A 187 0.46 22.23 -1.90
C GLY A 187 -0.98 22.23 -2.41
N THR A 188 -1.47 21.08 -2.88
CA THR A 188 -2.85 20.94 -3.34
C THR A 188 -3.84 21.09 -2.19
N ILE A 189 -3.56 20.47 -1.05
CA ILE A 189 -4.42 20.56 0.12
C ILE A 189 -4.42 21.98 0.68
N ALA A 190 -3.26 22.64 0.78
CA ALA A 190 -3.18 24.04 1.24
C ALA A 190 -4.03 24.97 0.36
N LYS A 191 -3.98 24.81 -0.97
CA LYS A 191 -4.83 25.58 -1.89
C LYS A 191 -6.31 25.38 -1.62
N LYS A 192 -6.76 24.13 -1.46
CA LYS A 192 -8.16 23.80 -1.13
C LYS A 192 -8.62 24.47 0.17
N TYR A 193 -7.78 24.47 1.21
CA TYR A 193 -8.08 25.18 2.46
C TYR A 193 -8.21 26.68 2.25
N ILE A 194 -7.28 27.30 1.52
CA ILE A 194 -7.32 28.74 1.22
C ILE A 194 -8.61 29.09 0.47
N GLU A 195 -9.00 28.30 -0.54
CA GLU A 195 -10.25 28.49 -1.27
C GLU A 195 -11.49 28.44 -0.37
N VAL A 196 -11.53 27.50 0.60
CA VAL A 196 -12.61 27.41 1.58
C VAL A 196 -12.64 28.64 2.49
N TYR A 197 -11.48 29.07 2.99
CA TYR A 197 -11.39 30.26 3.84
C TYR A 197 -11.84 31.52 3.08
N ASN A 198 -11.38 31.74 1.85
CA ASN A 198 -11.78 32.90 1.03
C ASN A 198 -13.30 32.92 0.78
N LYS A 199 -13.92 31.76 0.55
CA LYS A 199 -15.38 31.66 0.41
C LYS A 199 -16.13 32.06 1.69
N ILE A 200 -15.59 31.75 2.86
CA ILE A 200 -16.22 32.05 4.15
C ILE A 200 -16.02 33.52 4.55
N THR A 201 -14.82 34.06 4.29
CA THR A 201 -14.46 35.45 4.67
C THR A 201 -14.96 36.48 3.67
N GLY A 202 -15.42 36.08 2.49
CA GLY A 202 -15.87 37.00 1.44
C GLY A 202 -14.72 37.71 0.70
N ASP A 203 -13.47 37.32 0.96
CA ASP A 203 -12.30 37.80 0.24
C ASP A 203 -12.22 37.12 -1.13
N HIS A 204 -12.82 37.76 -2.14
CA HIS A 204 -12.58 37.43 -3.54
C HIS A 204 -11.32 38.18 -3.99
N ALA A 205 -10.17 37.50 -3.93
CA ALA A 205 -8.94 38.01 -4.54
C ALA A 205 -8.95 37.79 -6.06
#